data_cf3437849ea348ac8d9e2a77d48ce52c
#
_entry.id   cf3437849ea348ac8d9e2a77d48ce52c
#
_cell.length_a   1.000
_cell.length_b   1.000
_cell.length_c   1.000
_cell.angle_alpha   90.00
_cell.angle_beta   90.00
_cell.angle_gamma   90.00
#
_symmetry.space_group_name_H-M   'P 1'
#
loop_
_entity.id
_entity.type
_entity.pdbx_description
1 polymer ?
#
loop_
_entity_poly.entity_id
_entity_poly.type
_entity_poly.pdbx_seq_one_letter_code
_entity_poly.pdbx_strand_id
1 'polypeptide(L)'
;MTAADATVTATGANKHTIRGLFEAMNEHRVGDLRDYIAADVIDHNKIIHGEADEPGAAFDGFAQQLAAFRDIAMIPQELIAEGNQVVVRVMASGTHTGWHPRMPQPTGRRFEVEQIWIFTLDRGKVTEIRAVSDRLGLFAQLGWDWPS
;
A
#
# COMPACT_ATOMS: atom_id res chain seq x y z
N MET A 1 33.97 -6.64 -6.48
CA MET A 1 32.81 -5.80 -6.11
C MET A 1 33.16 -5.00 -4.86
N THR A 2 33.00 -3.68 -4.89
CA THR A 2 33.19 -2.82 -3.72
C THR A 2 31.96 -2.83 -2.82
N ALA A 3 32.09 -2.34 -1.58
CA ALA A 3 30.94 -2.19 -0.67
C ALA A 3 29.88 -1.25 -1.26
N ALA A 4 30.29 -0.19 -1.98
CA ALA A 4 29.38 0.74 -2.64
C ALA A 4 28.59 0.05 -3.76
N ASP A 5 29.22 -0.82 -4.54
CA ASP A 5 28.55 -1.59 -5.61
C ASP A 5 27.52 -2.56 -5.02
N ALA A 6 27.86 -3.24 -3.93
CA ALA A 6 26.92 -4.13 -3.23
C ALA A 6 25.71 -3.37 -2.69
N THR A 7 25.88 -2.16 -2.14
CA THR A 7 24.80 -1.31 -1.65
C THR A 7 23.88 -0.87 -2.80
N VAL A 8 24.44 -0.41 -3.92
CA VAL A 8 23.65 -0.01 -5.10
C VAL A 8 22.87 -1.20 -5.65
N THR A 9 23.49 -2.40 -5.69
CA THR A 9 22.79 -3.63 -6.14
C THR A 9 21.65 -3.98 -5.20
N ALA A 10 21.84 -3.86 -3.88
CA ALA A 10 20.81 -4.15 -2.89
C ALA A 10 19.63 -3.18 -3.00
N THR A 11 19.89 -1.86 -3.17
CA THR A 11 18.81 -0.89 -3.36
C THR A 11 18.08 -1.10 -4.67
N GLY A 12 18.78 -1.47 -5.73
CA GLY A 12 18.18 -1.83 -7.02
C GLY A 12 17.29 -3.06 -6.91
N ALA A 13 17.74 -4.10 -6.21
CA ALA A 13 16.95 -5.31 -5.97
C ALA A 13 15.69 -4.99 -5.13
N ASN A 14 15.82 -4.16 -4.10
CA ASN A 14 14.69 -3.73 -3.26
C ASN A 14 13.66 -2.93 -4.05
N LYS A 15 14.10 -2.01 -4.93
CA LYS A 15 13.20 -1.30 -5.84
C LYS A 15 12.46 -2.26 -6.76
N HIS A 16 13.16 -3.27 -7.29
CA HIS A 16 12.56 -4.27 -8.16
C HIS A 16 11.47 -5.06 -7.42
N THR A 17 11.74 -5.46 -6.18
CA THR A 17 10.76 -6.14 -5.33
C THR A 17 9.52 -5.28 -5.13
N ILE A 18 9.68 -4.00 -4.82
CA ILE A 18 8.55 -3.09 -4.58
C ILE A 18 7.75 -2.84 -5.87
N ARG A 19 8.42 -2.71 -7.03
CA ARG A 19 7.71 -2.63 -8.31
C ARG A 19 6.85 -3.87 -8.56
N GLY A 20 7.40 -5.05 -8.29
CA GLY A 20 6.65 -6.31 -8.37
C GLY A 20 5.45 -6.35 -7.44
N LEU A 21 5.60 -5.86 -6.22
CA LEU A 21 4.51 -5.77 -5.25
C LEU A 21 3.35 -4.91 -5.78
N PHE A 22 3.64 -3.70 -6.28
CA PHE A 22 2.60 -2.82 -6.83
C PHE A 22 1.98 -3.41 -8.10
N GLU A 23 2.75 -4.09 -8.94
CA GLU A 23 2.23 -4.81 -10.10
C GLU A 23 1.23 -5.88 -9.68
N ALA A 24 1.57 -6.69 -8.67
CA ALA A 24 0.66 -7.70 -8.12
C ALA A 24 -0.61 -7.08 -7.54
N MET A 25 -0.49 -5.96 -6.83
CA MET A 25 -1.65 -5.22 -6.31
C MET A 25 -2.53 -4.68 -7.44
N ASN A 26 -1.95 -4.10 -8.48
CA ASN A 26 -2.70 -3.52 -9.60
C ASN A 26 -3.37 -4.58 -10.48
N GLU A 27 -2.80 -5.78 -10.53
CA GLU A 27 -3.40 -6.93 -11.21
C GLU A 27 -4.35 -7.72 -10.29
N HIS A 28 -4.54 -7.27 -9.07
CA HIS A 28 -5.41 -7.86 -8.05
C HIS A 28 -5.03 -9.31 -7.69
N ARG A 29 -3.75 -9.63 -7.78
CA ARG A 29 -3.20 -10.94 -7.44
C ARG A 29 -2.91 -11.03 -5.94
N VAL A 30 -3.97 -11.09 -5.14
CA VAL A 30 -3.88 -11.05 -3.67
C VAL A 30 -3.03 -12.20 -3.11
N GLY A 31 -3.14 -13.39 -3.67
CA GLY A 31 -2.35 -14.55 -3.26
C GLY A 31 -0.85 -14.36 -3.45
N ASP A 32 -0.44 -13.57 -4.45
CA ASP A 32 0.97 -13.35 -4.77
C ASP A 32 1.64 -12.32 -3.85
N LEU A 33 0.88 -11.59 -3.05
CA LEU A 33 1.44 -10.59 -2.12
C LEU A 33 2.42 -11.23 -1.14
N ARG A 34 2.24 -12.51 -0.81
CA ARG A 34 3.13 -13.26 0.08
C ARG A 34 4.51 -13.50 -0.52
N ASP A 35 4.66 -13.35 -1.83
CA ASP A 35 5.96 -13.44 -2.50
C ASP A 35 6.82 -12.19 -2.22
N TYR A 36 6.19 -11.09 -1.86
CA TYR A 36 6.84 -9.78 -1.66
C TYR A 36 6.84 -9.33 -0.20
N ILE A 37 5.86 -9.78 0.59
CA ILE A 37 5.64 -9.32 1.97
C ILE A 37 5.82 -10.50 2.92
N ALA A 38 6.63 -10.29 3.96
CA ALA A 38 6.84 -11.30 5.01
C ALA A 38 5.54 -11.59 5.76
N ALA A 39 5.37 -12.85 6.19
CA ALA A 39 4.17 -13.27 6.91
C ALA A 39 3.97 -12.52 8.24
N ASP A 40 5.07 -12.10 8.87
CA ASP A 40 5.09 -11.36 10.14
C ASP A 40 5.29 -9.85 9.96
N VAL A 41 4.94 -9.32 8.78
CA VAL A 41 5.06 -7.90 8.47
C VAL A 41 4.36 -7.04 9.53
N ILE A 42 5.01 -5.93 9.90
CA ILE A 42 4.43 -4.93 10.79
C ILE A 42 3.85 -3.80 9.95
N ASP A 43 2.54 -3.63 9.99
CA ASP A 43 1.85 -2.51 9.35
C ASP A 43 1.59 -1.41 10.39
N HIS A 44 2.48 -0.42 10.42
CA HIS A 44 2.39 0.68 11.39
C HIS A 44 1.13 1.53 11.20
N ASN A 45 0.54 1.54 10.03
CA ASN A 45 -0.69 2.30 9.78
C ASN A 45 -1.87 1.74 10.57
N LYS A 46 -1.96 0.42 10.66
CA LYS A 46 -3.01 -0.23 11.45
C LYS A 46 -2.92 0.16 12.92
N ILE A 47 -1.71 0.18 13.47
CA ILE A 47 -1.48 0.58 14.86
C ILE A 47 -1.92 2.02 15.11
N ILE A 48 -1.51 2.94 14.23
CA ILE A 48 -1.83 4.37 14.33
C ILE A 48 -3.35 4.60 14.27
N HIS A 49 -4.06 3.82 13.46
CA HIS A 49 -5.50 3.95 13.30
C HIS A 49 -6.31 3.11 14.29
N GLY A 50 -5.65 2.44 15.23
CA GLY A 50 -6.32 1.62 16.23
C GLY A 50 -6.93 0.34 15.68
N GLU A 51 -6.48 -0.11 14.52
CA GLU A 51 -6.90 -1.37 13.92
C GLU A 51 -6.09 -2.53 14.52
N ALA A 52 -6.65 -3.74 14.47
CA ALA A 52 -5.95 -4.92 14.98
C ALA A 52 -4.66 -5.20 14.22
N ASP A 53 -3.55 -5.30 14.95
CA ASP A 53 -2.24 -5.67 14.42
C ASP A 53 -2.02 -7.17 14.64
N GLU A 54 -2.77 -7.99 13.91
CA GLU A 54 -2.69 -9.44 13.98
C GLU A 54 -1.86 -9.98 12.81
N PRO A 55 -1.25 -11.17 12.92
CA PRO A 55 -0.60 -11.82 11.79
C PRO A 55 -1.55 -11.92 10.59
N GLY A 56 -1.10 -11.45 9.43
CA GLY A 56 -1.91 -11.43 8.21
C GLY A 56 -2.83 -10.22 8.04
N ALA A 57 -2.90 -9.31 9.01
CA ALA A 57 -3.78 -8.14 8.94
C ALA A 57 -3.48 -7.23 7.73
N ALA A 58 -2.22 -7.11 7.31
CA ALA A 58 -1.86 -6.33 6.13
C ALA A 58 -2.46 -6.92 4.84
N PHE A 59 -2.50 -8.24 4.73
CA PHE A 59 -3.10 -8.94 3.59
C PHE A 59 -4.62 -8.78 3.58
N ASP A 60 -5.26 -8.94 4.74
CA ASP A 60 -6.70 -8.73 4.90
C ASP A 60 -7.10 -7.30 4.60
N GLY A 61 -6.27 -6.34 5.00
CA GLY A 61 -6.48 -4.93 4.70
C GLY A 61 -6.48 -4.63 3.21
N PHE A 62 -5.58 -5.22 2.45
CA PHE A 62 -5.57 -5.06 1.00
C PHE A 62 -6.80 -5.73 0.36
N ALA A 63 -7.14 -6.93 0.79
CA ALA A 63 -8.34 -7.63 0.31
C ALA A 63 -9.61 -6.81 0.59
N GLN A 64 -9.68 -6.15 1.73
CA GLN A 64 -10.80 -5.26 2.09
C GLN A 64 -10.87 -4.03 1.17
N GLN A 65 -9.71 -3.42 0.88
CA GLN A 65 -9.66 -2.30 -0.08
C GLN A 65 -10.12 -2.72 -1.47
N LEU A 66 -9.70 -3.89 -1.92
CA LEU A 66 -10.11 -4.42 -3.22
C LEU A 66 -11.62 -4.70 -3.25
N ALA A 67 -12.20 -5.18 -2.16
CA ALA A 67 -13.64 -5.42 -2.06
C ALA A 67 -14.45 -4.12 -2.13
N ALA A 68 -13.96 -3.04 -1.51
CA ALA A 68 -14.59 -1.72 -1.52
C ALA A 68 -14.43 -1.01 -2.87
N PHE A 69 -13.28 -1.18 -3.51
CA PHE A 69 -12.88 -0.53 -4.75
C PHE A 69 -12.35 -1.58 -5.72
N ARG A 70 -13.25 -2.21 -6.49
CA ARG A 70 -12.90 -3.35 -7.37
C ARG A 70 -11.92 -2.98 -8.48
N ASP A 71 -11.92 -1.72 -8.89
CA ASP A 71 -11.02 -1.17 -9.90
C ASP A 71 -9.81 -0.45 -9.30
N ILE A 72 -9.49 -0.72 -8.03
CA ILE A 72 -8.40 -0.04 -7.35
C ILE A 72 -7.10 -0.16 -8.15
N ALA A 73 -6.45 0.99 -8.34
CA ALA A 73 -5.14 1.09 -8.97
C ALA A 73 -4.23 1.93 -8.08
N MET A 74 -3.02 1.46 -7.89
CA MET A 74 -2.00 2.10 -7.07
C MET A 74 -0.74 2.22 -7.90
N ILE A 75 -0.63 3.33 -8.63
CA ILE A 75 0.41 3.50 -9.65
C ILE A 75 1.62 4.23 -9.07
N PRO A 76 2.78 3.56 -8.93
CA PRO A 76 3.99 4.21 -8.48
C PRO A 76 4.41 5.32 -9.44
N GLN A 77 4.68 6.51 -8.88
CA GLN A 77 5.15 7.67 -9.64
C GLN A 77 6.67 7.80 -9.55
N GLU A 78 7.23 7.52 -8.37
CA GLU A 78 8.66 7.49 -8.16
C GLU A 78 9.01 6.57 -6.99
N LEU A 79 10.21 5.98 -7.07
CA LEU A 79 10.78 5.14 -6.03
C LEU A 79 12.15 5.70 -5.65
N ILE A 80 12.38 5.84 -4.36
CA ILE A 80 13.66 6.27 -3.80
C ILE A 80 14.09 5.20 -2.80
N ALA A 81 15.30 4.67 -2.95
CA ALA A 81 15.81 3.63 -2.07
C ALA A 81 17.11 4.05 -1.41
N GLU A 82 17.20 3.79 -0.12
CA GLU A 82 18.41 4.00 0.68
C GLU A 82 18.48 2.92 1.74
N GLY A 83 19.64 2.30 1.89
CA GLY A 83 19.81 1.19 2.83
C GLY A 83 18.83 0.07 2.53
N ASN A 84 18.07 -0.34 3.53
CA ASN A 84 17.05 -1.38 3.42
C ASN A 84 15.63 -0.83 3.25
N GLN A 85 15.50 0.45 2.90
CA GLN A 85 14.20 1.10 2.76
C GLN A 85 13.95 1.55 1.31
N VAL A 86 12.68 1.49 0.91
CA VAL A 86 12.19 2.04 -0.35
C VAL A 86 11.02 2.96 -0.05
N VAL A 87 11.11 4.19 -0.53
CA VAL A 87 10.02 5.18 -0.46
C VAL A 87 9.34 5.21 -1.82
N VAL A 88 8.02 5.16 -1.84
CA VAL A 88 7.23 5.17 -3.07
C VAL A 88 6.18 6.27 -2.99
N ARG A 89 6.18 7.17 -3.97
CA ARG A 89 5.06 8.08 -4.17
C ARG A 89 4.09 7.42 -5.15
N VAL A 90 2.84 7.32 -4.75
CA VAL A 90 1.80 6.55 -5.44
C VAL A 90 0.60 7.42 -5.74
N MET A 91 0.04 7.29 -6.93
CA MET A 91 -1.29 7.79 -7.25
C MET A 91 -2.28 6.63 -7.13
N ALA A 92 -3.16 6.71 -6.14
CA ALA A 92 -4.18 5.70 -5.88
C ALA A 92 -5.53 6.18 -6.40
N SER A 93 -6.27 5.30 -7.04
CA SER A 93 -7.60 5.59 -7.58
C SER A 93 -8.52 4.39 -7.48
N GLY A 94 -9.81 4.63 -7.50
CA GLY A 94 -10.81 3.58 -7.48
C GLY A 94 -12.21 4.14 -7.45
N THR A 95 -13.18 3.26 -7.70
CA THR A 95 -14.62 3.57 -7.66
C THR A 95 -15.24 2.81 -6.49
N HIS A 96 -16.00 3.52 -5.65
CA HIS A 96 -16.64 2.95 -4.46
C HIS A 96 -17.86 2.13 -4.87
N THR A 97 -17.64 0.84 -5.08
CA THR A 97 -18.67 -0.11 -5.55
C THR A 97 -19.00 -1.19 -4.52
N GLY A 98 -18.23 -1.29 -3.44
CA GLY A 98 -18.41 -2.29 -2.39
C GLY A 98 -18.45 -1.68 -0.99
N TRP A 99 -18.60 -2.55 0.00
CA TRP A 99 -18.65 -2.15 1.41
C TRP A 99 -17.28 -1.63 1.88
N HIS A 100 -17.32 -0.52 2.61
CA HIS A 100 -16.15 0.03 3.29
C HIS A 100 -16.55 0.34 4.75
N PRO A 101 -15.69 0.07 5.76
CA PRO A 101 -16.07 0.22 7.17
C PRO A 101 -16.48 1.64 7.56
N ARG A 102 -15.94 2.66 6.91
CA ARG A 102 -16.28 4.06 7.18
C ARG A 102 -17.40 4.60 6.29
N MET A 103 -17.66 3.96 5.18
CA MET A 103 -18.74 4.29 4.25
C MET A 103 -19.33 2.99 3.73
N PRO A 104 -20.20 2.32 4.54
CA PRO A 104 -20.70 0.98 4.23
C PRO A 104 -21.53 0.91 2.94
N GLN A 105 -22.23 2.00 2.61
CA GLN A 105 -23.05 2.04 1.40
C GLN A 105 -22.24 2.47 0.20
N PRO A 106 -22.15 1.69 -0.87
CA PRO A 106 -21.45 2.07 -2.09
C PRO A 106 -22.00 3.37 -2.67
N THR A 107 -21.12 4.33 -2.95
CA THR A 107 -21.52 5.64 -3.48
C THR A 107 -21.48 5.69 -4.99
N GLY A 108 -20.78 4.76 -5.64
CA GLY A 108 -20.53 4.79 -7.08
C GLY A 108 -19.56 5.90 -7.51
N ARG A 109 -19.01 6.66 -6.56
CA ARG A 109 -18.11 7.77 -6.86
C ARG A 109 -16.68 7.28 -6.96
N ARG A 110 -15.89 8.03 -7.75
CA ARG A 110 -14.47 7.75 -7.97
C ARG A 110 -13.61 8.67 -7.13
N PHE A 111 -12.51 8.13 -6.61
CA PHE A 111 -11.47 8.93 -5.96
C PHE A 111 -10.15 8.80 -6.72
N GLU A 112 -9.30 9.81 -6.55
CA GLU A 112 -7.89 9.79 -6.95
C GLU A 112 -7.11 10.62 -5.93
N VAL A 113 -6.15 9.97 -5.24
CA VAL A 113 -5.39 10.60 -4.16
C VAL A 113 -3.93 10.17 -4.21
N GLU A 114 -3.07 11.03 -3.68
CA GLU A 114 -1.65 10.73 -3.54
C GLU A 114 -1.39 10.01 -2.22
N GLN A 115 -0.45 9.05 -2.27
CA GLN A 115 0.03 8.32 -1.11
C GLN A 115 1.56 8.32 -1.11
N ILE A 116 2.15 8.31 0.08
CA ILE A 116 3.58 8.07 0.27
C ILE A 116 3.74 6.84 1.14
N TRP A 117 4.45 5.86 0.64
CA TRP A 117 4.73 4.61 1.34
C TRP A 117 6.21 4.50 1.65
N ILE A 118 6.54 3.95 2.82
CA ILE A 118 7.91 3.59 3.20
C ILE A 118 7.90 2.11 3.55
N PHE A 119 8.66 1.33 2.78
CA PHE A 119 8.84 -0.10 3.01
C PHE A 119 10.23 -0.35 3.58
N THR A 120 10.30 -1.18 4.61
CA THR A 120 11.56 -1.74 5.09
C THR A 120 11.61 -3.19 4.62
N LEU A 121 12.74 -3.60 4.04
CA LEU A 121 12.93 -4.95 3.52
C LEU A 121 14.05 -5.67 4.24
N ASP A 122 13.88 -6.98 4.38
CA ASP A 122 14.92 -7.89 4.83
C ASP A 122 14.88 -9.13 3.94
N ARG A 123 16.04 -9.50 3.37
CA ARG A 123 16.19 -10.68 2.52
C ARG A 123 15.17 -10.74 1.37
N GLY A 124 14.91 -9.59 0.73
CA GLY A 124 14.03 -9.49 -0.41
C GLY A 124 12.54 -9.51 -0.09
N LYS A 125 12.17 -9.38 1.19
CA LYS A 125 10.77 -9.31 1.63
C LYS A 125 10.50 -8.06 2.45
N VAL A 126 9.32 -7.50 2.30
CA VAL A 126 8.85 -6.37 3.10
C VAL A 126 8.58 -6.84 4.52
N THR A 127 9.24 -6.23 5.50
CA THR A 127 9.09 -6.53 6.93
C THR A 127 8.35 -5.46 7.70
N GLU A 128 8.33 -4.22 7.19
CA GLU A 128 7.60 -3.11 7.80
C GLU A 128 6.99 -2.23 6.72
N ILE A 129 5.79 -1.74 7.00
CA ILE A 129 5.04 -0.84 6.12
C ILE A 129 4.65 0.41 6.91
N ARG A 130 4.94 1.58 6.34
CA ARG A 130 4.41 2.87 6.77
C ARG A 130 3.83 3.55 5.54
N ALA A 131 2.68 4.22 5.70
CA ALA A 131 2.13 5.01 4.61
C ALA A 131 1.36 6.20 5.15
N VAL A 132 1.35 7.26 4.36
CA VAL A 132 0.48 8.42 4.56
C VAL A 132 -0.35 8.55 3.30
N SER A 133 -1.66 8.66 3.47
CA SER A 133 -2.61 8.81 2.38
C SER A 133 -3.50 10.02 2.67
N ASP A 134 -3.92 10.70 1.63
CA ASP A 134 -4.93 11.75 1.74
C ASP A 134 -6.32 11.12 1.97
N ARG A 135 -6.55 10.63 3.18
CA ARG A 135 -7.83 9.99 3.56
C ARG A 135 -8.99 10.98 3.54
N LEU A 136 -8.75 12.22 3.99
CA LEU A 136 -9.78 13.25 3.98
C LEU A 136 -10.23 13.56 2.55
N GLY A 137 -9.26 13.72 1.63
CA GLY A 137 -9.55 13.92 0.21
C GLY A 137 -10.29 12.75 -0.40
N LEU A 138 -9.90 11.51 -0.05
CA LEU A 138 -10.59 10.32 -0.52
C LEU A 138 -12.06 10.32 -0.11
N PHE A 139 -12.36 10.47 1.17
CA PHE A 139 -13.73 10.45 1.64
C PHE A 139 -14.55 11.64 1.13
N ALA A 140 -13.94 12.83 1.00
CA ALA A 140 -14.60 13.98 0.41
C ALA A 140 -15.00 13.73 -1.05
N GLN A 141 -14.13 13.11 -1.83
CA GLN A 141 -14.42 12.72 -3.22
C GLN A 141 -15.54 11.68 -3.29
N LEU A 142 -15.66 10.81 -2.29
CA LEU A 142 -16.75 9.84 -2.20
C LEU A 142 -18.07 10.45 -1.71
N GLY A 143 -18.07 11.74 -1.37
CA GLY A 143 -19.28 12.45 -0.95
C GLY A 143 -19.49 12.54 0.55
N TRP A 144 -18.46 12.21 1.35
CA TRP A 144 -18.54 12.38 2.78
C TRP A 144 -18.47 13.87 3.14
N ASP A 145 -19.40 14.33 3.97
CA ASP A 145 -19.42 15.70 4.45
C ASP A 145 -18.81 15.79 5.85
N TRP A 146 -18.07 16.86 6.07
CA TRP A 146 -17.52 17.14 7.38
C TRP A 146 -18.65 17.45 8.35
N PRO A 147 -18.72 16.84 9.54
CA PRO A 147 -19.74 17.20 10.53
C PRO A 147 -19.61 18.64 10.95
N SER A 148 -20.70 19.39 10.83
CA SER A 148 -20.77 20.78 11.23
C SER A 148 -21.15 20.93 12.71
#